data_2181d9817457b77e04f63183ee9fc159
#
_entry.id   2181d9817457b77e04f63183ee9fc159
#
_cell.length_a   1.000
_cell.length_b   1.000
_cell.length_c   1.000
_cell.angle_alpha   90.00
_cell.angle_beta   90.00
_cell.angle_gamma   90.00
#
_symmetry.space_group_name_H-M   'P 1'
#
loop_
_entity.id
_entity.type
_entity.pdbx_description
1 polymer ?
#
loop_
_entity_poly.entity_id
_entity_poly.type
_entity_poly.pdbx_seq_one_letter_code
_entity_poly.pdbx_strand_id
1 'polypeptide(L)'
;MKNEIEAMITDITTTTAEAEDYTGEDGLLYCGKCHTPKEAYFSKETAQWLGHDRHPAECDCQRAAREKREAAESRQKHLETVEDLKRRGFTDPAMRNWTFEHDNGRNPQTETARFYVESWETMQAENIGYLFWGGVGTGKSYLAACIASALMEKEVAVCMTNFATILNDLAASFEGRNEYISRLCSYPLLILDDFGMERGTEYGLEQVYSVIDSRYRSGKPLIATTNLTLEELQHPQDTPHARIYDRLTSMCAPVRFTGSNFRKATAQEKLERLKQLMKQRKESL
;
A
#
# COMPACT_ATOMS: atom_id res chain seq x y z
N MET A 1 10.89 -24.81 -39.92
CA MET A 1 12.27 -24.65 -39.36
C MET A 1 13.18 -23.77 -40.20
N LYS A 2 13.55 -24.16 -41.47
CA LYS A 2 14.49 -23.34 -42.28
C LYS A 2 13.94 -21.95 -42.61
N ASN A 3 12.66 -21.83 -43.02
CA ASN A 3 11.99 -20.57 -43.28
C ASN A 3 11.75 -19.72 -42.04
N GLU A 4 11.59 -20.31 -40.87
CA GLU A 4 11.42 -19.57 -39.58
C GLU A 4 12.77 -18.99 -39.12
N ILE A 5 13.87 -19.71 -39.32
CA ILE A 5 15.24 -19.25 -39.03
C ILE A 5 15.62 -18.08 -39.97
N GLU A 6 15.33 -18.22 -41.29
CA GLU A 6 15.57 -17.17 -42.27
C GLU A 6 14.73 -15.89 -41.95
N ALA A 7 13.47 -16.05 -41.54
CA ALA A 7 12.62 -14.93 -41.10
C ALA A 7 13.16 -14.24 -39.83
N MET A 8 13.61 -15.02 -38.86
CA MET A 8 14.25 -14.49 -37.64
C MET A 8 15.56 -13.75 -37.95
N ILE A 9 16.38 -14.27 -38.84
CA ILE A 9 17.64 -13.62 -39.26
C ILE A 9 17.30 -12.28 -39.97
N THR A 10 16.32 -12.26 -40.85
CA THR A 10 15.87 -11.05 -41.54
C THR A 10 15.37 -9.98 -40.54
N ASP A 11 14.62 -10.37 -39.53
CA ASP A 11 14.09 -9.47 -38.49
C ASP A 11 15.22 -8.86 -37.62
N ILE A 12 16.29 -9.66 -37.37
CA ILE A 12 17.46 -9.22 -36.59
C ILE A 12 18.40 -8.31 -37.40
N THR A 13 18.41 -8.42 -38.74
CA THR A 13 19.39 -7.76 -39.61
C THR A 13 18.81 -6.61 -40.42
N THR A 14 17.48 -6.42 -40.46
CA THR A 14 16.86 -5.41 -41.31
C THR A 14 16.52 -4.15 -40.48
N THR A 15 17.10 -3.02 -40.84
CA THR A 15 16.80 -1.73 -40.28
C THR A 15 15.72 -1.03 -41.11
N THR A 16 14.65 -0.58 -40.48
CA THR A 16 13.61 0.22 -41.15
C THR A 16 14.06 1.67 -41.22
N ALA A 17 14.31 2.16 -42.44
CA ALA A 17 14.62 3.57 -42.68
C ALA A 17 13.35 4.42 -42.69
N GLU A 18 13.40 5.60 -42.07
CA GLU A 18 12.39 6.64 -42.13
C GLU A 18 12.76 7.67 -43.22
N ALA A 19 11.81 8.51 -43.66
CA ALA A 19 11.99 9.42 -44.80
C ALA A 19 13.14 10.45 -44.66
N GLU A 20 13.54 10.75 -43.41
CA GLU A 20 14.60 11.74 -43.11
C GLU A 20 15.94 11.07 -42.78
N ASP A 21 16.00 9.75 -42.72
CA ASP A 21 17.23 9.02 -42.39
C ASP A 21 18.24 9.07 -43.56
N TYR A 22 19.52 9.05 -43.25
CA TYR A 22 20.58 9.14 -44.23
C TYR A 22 21.72 8.15 -43.94
N THR A 23 22.48 7.82 -44.99
CA THR A 23 23.66 6.95 -44.83
C THR A 23 24.90 7.84 -44.59
N GLY A 24 25.62 7.53 -43.50
CA GLY A 24 26.86 8.17 -43.13
C GLY A 24 28.04 7.75 -44.01
N GLU A 25 29.20 8.40 -43.83
CA GLU A 25 30.43 8.08 -44.53
C GLU A 25 30.94 6.66 -44.24
N ASP A 26 30.59 6.13 -43.08
CA ASP A 26 30.88 4.74 -42.62
C ASP A 26 29.93 3.70 -43.21
N GLY A 27 28.95 4.10 -44.01
CA GLY A 27 27.98 3.23 -44.66
C GLY A 27 26.84 2.79 -43.75
N LEU A 28 26.76 3.24 -42.49
CA LEU A 28 25.64 2.96 -41.56
C LEU A 28 24.48 3.91 -41.81
N LEU A 29 23.27 3.47 -41.47
CA LEU A 29 22.06 4.29 -41.46
C LEU A 29 22.04 5.17 -40.22
N TYR A 30 21.81 6.47 -40.37
CA TYR A 30 21.69 7.46 -39.30
C TYR A 30 20.29 8.07 -39.24
N CYS A 31 19.84 8.32 -38.02
CA CYS A 31 18.57 8.98 -37.79
C CYS A 31 18.59 10.45 -38.24
N GLY A 32 17.64 10.85 -39.08
CA GLY A 32 17.53 12.24 -39.58
C GLY A 32 17.21 13.28 -38.48
N LYS A 33 16.70 12.83 -37.32
CA LYS A 33 16.33 13.72 -36.20
C LYS A 33 17.46 13.95 -35.20
N CYS A 34 18.12 12.87 -34.73
CA CYS A 34 19.14 12.96 -33.68
C CYS A 34 20.56 12.75 -34.20
N HIS A 35 20.73 12.42 -35.46
CA HIS A 35 22.02 12.18 -36.11
C HIS A 35 22.88 11.08 -35.45
N THR A 36 22.25 10.14 -34.76
CA THR A 36 22.92 8.97 -34.21
C THR A 36 22.62 7.73 -35.06
N PRO A 37 23.54 6.72 -35.08
CA PRO A 37 23.38 5.56 -35.95
C PRO A 37 22.15 4.74 -35.58
N LYS A 38 21.46 4.22 -36.58
CA LYS A 38 20.37 3.23 -36.48
C LYS A 38 20.85 1.82 -36.80
N GLU A 39 22.13 1.68 -37.11
CA GLU A 39 22.81 0.40 -37.38
C GLU A 39 24.14 0.34 -36.67
N ALA A 40 24.61 -0.88 -36.43
CA ALA A 40 25.97 -1.14 -35.96
C ALA A 40 26.53 -2.35 -36.67
N TYR A 41 27.86 -2.41 -36.81
CA TYR A 41 28.55 -3.55 -37.41
C TYR A 41 28.63 -4.72 -36.43
N PHE A 42 28.40 -5.93 -36.92
CA PHE A 42 28.72 -7.16 -36.19
C PHE A 42 30.24 -7.35 -36.07
N SER A 43 30.66 -8.16 -35.13
CA SER A 43 32.03 -8.66 -35.13
C SER A 43 32.29 -9.44 -36.44
N LYS A 44 33.55 -9.46 -36.90
CA LYS A 44 33.92 -10.19 -38.14
C LYS A 44 33.50 -11.66 -38.14
N GLU A 45 33.58 -12.30 -36.98
CA GLU A 45 33.18 -13.71 -36.80
C GLU A 45 31.66 -13.88 -36.91
N THR A 46 30.89 -12.99 -36.29
CA THR A 46 29.43 -13.03 -36.36
C THR A 46 28.92 -12.70 -37.76
N ALA A 47 29.51 -11.68 -38.41
CA ALA A 47 29.16 -11.30 -39.78
C ALA A 47 29.39 -12.44 -40.78
N GLN A 48 30.49 -13.16 -40.63
CA GLN A 48 30.81 -14.33 -41.48
C GLN A 48 29.83 -15.48 -41.28
N TRP A 49 29.37 -15.68 -40.05
CA TRP A 49 28.39 -16.73 -39.71
C TRP A 49 26.96 -16.40 -40.15
N LEU A 50 26.54 -15.15 -40.00
CA LEU A 50 25.20 -14.69 -40.36
C LEU A 50 25.04 -14.36 -41.84
N GLY A 51 26.13 -14.09 -42.58
CA GLY A 51 26.10 -13.57 -43.96
C GLY A 51 25.69 -12.10 -44.07
N HIS A 52 25.61 -11.36 -42.94
CA HIS A 52 25.28 -9.95 -42.85
C HIS A 52 26.30 -9.24 -41.97
N ASP A 53 26.72 -8.03 -42.38
CA ASP A 53 27.77 -7.27 -41.70
C ASP A 53 27.27 -6.28 -40.66
N ARG A 54 25.96 -5.99 -40.64
CA ARG A 54 25.34 -4.99 -39.77
C ARG A 54 24.03 -5.46 -39.16
N HIS A 55 23.64 -4.85 -38.07
CA HIS A 55 22.37 -5.06 -37.38
C HIS A 55 21.72 -3.75 -36.98
N PRO A 56 20.39 -3.71 -36.77
CA PRO A 56 19.69 -2.56 -36.20
C PRO A 56 20.26 -2.14 -34.86
N ALA A 57 20.39 -0.84 -34.65
CA ALA A 57 20.72 -0.23 -33.36
C ALA A 57 19.70 0.88 -33.05
N GLU A 58 19.38 1.03 -31.80
CA GLU A 58 18.48 2.12 -31.38
C GLU A 58 19.21 3.46 -31.44
N CYS A 59 18.72 4.40 -32.24
CA CYS A 59 19.17 5.78 -32.19
C CYS A 59 18.70 6.44 -30.86
N ASP A 60 19.29 7.58 -30.51
CA ASP A 60 18.97 8.27 -29.26
C ASP A 60 17.49 8.67 -29.14
N CYS A 61 16.83 9.02 -30.24
CA CYS A 61 15.39 9.33 -30.25
C CYS A 61 14.56 8.09 -29.91
N GLN A 62 14.88 6.94 -30.51
CA GLN A 62 14.16 5.68 -30.28
C GLN A 62 14.38 5.19 -28.84
N ARG A 63 15.62 5.26 -28.34
CA ARG A 63 15.95 4.94 -26.95
C ARG A 63 15.19 5.80 -25.96
N ALA A 64 15.21 7.12 -26.16
CA ALA A 64 14.46 8.04 -25.31
C ALA A 64 12.94 7.80 -25.34
N ALA A 65 12.39 7.49 -26.53
CA ALA A 65 10.97 7.15 -26.67
C ALA A 65 10.61 5.84 -25.99
N ARG A 66 11.48 4.80 -26.10
CA ARG A 66 11.31 3.51 -25.42
C ARG A 66 11.36 3.69 -23.89
N GLU A 67 12.39 4.36 -23.38
CA GLU A 67 12.54 4.62 -21.94
C GLU A 67 11.35 5.39 -21.36
N LYS A 68 10.85 6.39 -22.09
CA LYS A 68 9.66 7.14 -21.68
C LYS A 68 8.40 6.25 -21.63
N ARG A 69 8.24 5.36 -22.62
CA ARG A 69 7.11 4.42 -22.65
C ARG A 69 7.21 3.42 -21.53
N GLU A 70 8.37 2.79 -21.31
CA GLU A 70 8.62 1.83 -20.24
C GLU A 70 8.39 2.47 -18.86
N ALA A 71 8.85 3.71 -18.66
CA ALA A 71 8.60 4.45 -17.42
C ALA A 71 7.11 4.76 -17.22
N ALA A 72 6.38 5.08 -18.29
CA ALA A 72 4.93 5.31 -18.22
C ALA A 72 4.16 4.03 -17.91
N GLU A 73 4.50 2.92 -18.56
CA GLU A 73 3.92 1.59 -18.33
C GLU A 73 4.19 1.11 -16.89
N SER A 74 5.44 1.27 -16.41
CA SER A 74 5.82 0.92 -15.03
C SER A 74 5.04 1.75 -14.01
N ARG A 75 4.90 3.07 -14.24
CA ARG A 75 4.11 3.96 -13.38
C ARG A 75 2.63 3.56 -13.35
N GLN A 76 2.07 3.25 -14.52
CA GLN A 76 0.67 2.83 -14.62
C GLN A 76 0.44 1.52 -13.85
N LYS A 77 1.32 0.53 -14.03
CA LYS A 77 1.26 -0.75 -13.31
C LYS A 77 1.37 -0.57 -11.80
N HIS A 78 2.25 0.32 -11.34
CA HIS A 78 2.38 0.66 -9.92
C HIS A 78 1.07 1.24 -9.37
N LEU A 79 0.45 2.22 -10.06
CA LEU A 79 -0.82 2.82 -9.64
C LEU A 79 -1.95 1.78 -9.53
N GLU A 80 -2.06 0.90 -10.52
CA GLU A 80 -3.05 -0.19 -10.51
C GLU A 80 -2.84 -1.15 -9.34
N THR A 81 -1.57 -1.50 -9.05
CA THR A 81 -1.21 -2.34 -7.90
C THR A 81 -1.61 -1.69 -6.59
N VAL A 82 -1.28 -0.40 -6.40
CA VAL A 82 -1.62 0.36 -5.19
C VAL A 82 -3.13 0.47 -5.00
N GLU A 83 -3.87 0.75 -6.08
CA GLU A 83 -5.33 0.83 -6.02
C GLU A 83 -5.96 -0.52 -5.64
N ASP A 84 -5.47 -1.62 -6.20
CA ASP A 84 -5.92 -2.98 -5.86
C ASP A 84 -5.61 -3.33 -4.39
N LEU A 85 -4.41 -2.97 -3.90
CA LEU A 85 -4.04 -3.15 -2.49
C LEU A 85 -4.96 -2.34 -1.56
N LYS A 86 -5.24 -1.08 -1.87
CA LYS A 86 -6.17 -0.23 -1.10
C LYS A 86 -7.60 -0.78 -1.13
N ARG A 87 -8.04 -1.28 -2.27
CA ARG A 87 -9.38 -1.87 -2.43
C ARG A 87 -9.58 -3.12 -1.58
N ARG A 88 -8.56 -4.00 -1.52
CA ARG A 88 -8.61 -5.26 -0.77
C ARG A 88 -8.25 -5.08 0.70
N GLY A 89 -7.38 -4.12 1.01
CA GLY A 89 -6.80 -3.95 2.34
C GLY A 89 -7.69 -3.15 3.28
N PHE A 90 -8.53 -2.23 2.79
CA PHE A 90 -9.45 -1.48 3.63
C PHE A 90 -10.86 -2.05 3.58
N THR A 91 -11.36 -2.54 4.72
CA THR A 91 -12.76 -2.99 4.83
C THR A 91 -13.75 -1.81 4.82
N ASP A 92 -13.34 -0.63 5.31
CA ASP A 92 -14.09 0.62 5.16
C ASP A 92 -13.51 1.45 4.00
N PRO A 93 -14.29 1.62 2.89
CA PRO A 93 -13.85 2.41 1.74
C PRO A 93 -13.50 3.86 2.06
N ALA A 94 -14.08 4.46 3.10
CA ALA A 94 -13.79 5.84 3.49
C ALA A 94 -12.33 6.03 3.94
N MET A 95 -11.71 4.98 4.46
CA MET A 95 -10.33 5.02 4.95
C MET A 95 -9.28 5.04 3.82
N ARG A 96 -9.66 4.67 2.58
CA ARG A 96 -8.74 4.65 1.43
C ARG A 96 -8.12 6.00 1.11
N ASN A 97 -8.82 7.09 1.47
CA ASN A 97 -8.38 8.47 1.25
C ASN A 97 -7.66 9.07 2.46
N TRP A 98 -7.44 8.30 3.52
CA TRP A 98 -6.72 8.78 4.69
C TRP A 98 -5.23 8.58 4.47
N THR A 99 -4.54 9.70 4.19
CA THR A 99 -3.12 9.73 3.88
C THR A 99 -2.41 10.81 4.70
N PHE A 100 -1.10 10.70 4.84
CA PHE A 100 -0.29 11.73 5.50
C PHE A 100 -0.28 13.08 4.76
N GLU A 101 -0.62 13.11 3.48
CA GLU A 101 -0.74 14.35 2.70
C GLU A 101 -1.95 15.19 3.14
N HIS A 102 -3.00 14.54 3.60
CA HIS A 102 -4.20 15.19 4.12
C HIS A 102 -4.12 15.46 5.63
N ASP A 103 -3.00 15.13 6.27
CA ASP A 103 -2.79 15.46 7.69
C ASP A 103 -2.57 16.95 7.87
N ASN A 104 -3.29 17.54 8.84
CA ASN A 104 -3.20 18.97 9.14
C ASN A 104 -2.08 19.33 10.13
N GLY A 105 -1.24 18.38 10.49
CA GLY A 105 -0.10 18.54 11.39
C GLY A 105 -0.49 18.78 12.86
N ARG A 106 -1.77 18.61 13.23
CA ARG A 106 -2.24 18.86 14.60
C ARG A 106 -2.06 17.65 15.53
N ASN A 107 -1.79 16.47 14.97
CA ASN A 107 -1.62 15.26 15.77
C ASN A 107 -0.14 15.06 16.12
N PRO A 108 0.24 15.13 17.41
CA PRO A 108 1.64 14.96 17.80
C PRO A 108 2.20 13.56 17.51
N GLN A 109 1.35 12.54 17.30
CA GLN A 109 1.75 11.19 16.96
C GLN A 109 1.98 10.97 15.46
N THR A 110 1.81 11.98 14.62
CA THR A 110 2.07 11.88 13.17
C THR A 110 3.51 11.47 12.88
N GLU A 111 4.50 12.02 13.59
CA GLU A 111 5.90 11.65 13.44
C GLU A 111 6.16 10.19 13.82
N THR A 112 5.55 9.69 14.89
CA THR A 112 5.63 8.28 15.29
C THR A 112 5.04 7.36 14.22
N ALA A 113 3.93 7.77 13.59
CA ALA A 113 3.32 7.02 12.51
C ALA A 113 4.18 7.03 11.22
N ARG A 114 4.80 8.18 10.88
CA ARG A 114 5.75 8.27 9.75
C ARG A 114 6.99 7.41 9.99
N PHE A 115 7.55 7.46 11.17
CA PHE A 115 8.70 6.63 11.57
C PHE A 115 8.42 5.13 11.37
N TYR A 116 7.20 4.65 11.66
CA TYR A 116 6.82 3.26 11.40
C TYR A 116 6.94 2.88 9.94
N VAL A 117 6.48 3.75 9.03
CA VAL A 117 6.53 3.53 7.57
C VAL A 117 7.96 3.63 7.03
N GLU A 118 8.75 4.52 7.56
CA GLU A 118 10.16 4.71 7.18
C GLU A 118 11.02 3.52 7.63
N SER A 119 10.72 2.97 8.81
CA SER A 119 11.44 1.85 9.41
C SER A 119 10.76 0.49 9.15
N TRP A 120 9.90 0.39 8.13
CA TRP A 120 9.05 -0.78 7.89
C TRP A 120 9.83 -2.10 7.85
N GLU A 121 10.95 -2.15 7.18
CA GLU A 121 11.76 -3.38 7.07
C GLU A 121 12.20 -3.89 8.45
N THR A 122 12.62 -2.99 9.33
CA THR A 122 12.99 -3.31 10.71
C THR A 122 11.77 -3.73 11.53
N MET A 123 10.65 -2.97 11.43
CA MET A 123 9.41 -3.29 12.13
C MET A 123 8.89 -4.67 11.76
N GLN A 124 8.97 -5.03 10.49
CA GLN A 124 8.57 -6.33 9.99
C GLN A 124 9.53 -7.44 10.45
N ALA A 125 10.84 -7.24 10.36
CA ALA A 125 11.83 -8.24 10.73
C ALA A 125 11.83 -8.55 12.23
N GLU A 126 11.60 -7.53 13.06
CA GLU A 126 11.58 -7.65 14.53
C GLU A 126 10.17 -7.87 15.09
N ASN A 127 9.15 -8.00 14.23
CA ASN A 127 7.74 -8.16 14.63
C ASN A 127 7.24 -7.06 15.58
N ILE A 128 7.61 -5.81 15.32
CA ILE A 128 7.22 -4.67 16.14
C ILE A 128 5.91 -4.09 15.61
N GLY A 129 4.86 -4.17 16.40
CA GLY A 129 3.58 -3.52 16.16
C GLY A 129 3.37 -2.28 17.03
N TYR A 130 2.27 -1.56 16.82
CA TYR A 130 1.85 -0.45 17.65
C TYR A 130 0.48 -0.68 18.27
N LEU A 131 0.33 -0.33 19.54
CA LEU A 131 -0.94 -0.20 20.23
C LEU A 131 -1.28 1.28 20.40
N PHE A 132 -2.12 1.82 19.53
CA PHE A 132 -2.62 3.20 19.61
C PHE A 132 -3.75 3.27 20.63
N TRP A 133 -3.50 3.88 21.78
CA TRP A 133 -4.46 3.97 22.87
C TRP A 133 -4.73 5.42 23.29
N GLY A 134 -5.92 5.68 23.84
CA GLY A 134 -6.29 7.01 24.31
C GLY A 134 -7.72 7.38 23.96
N GLY A 135 -8.12 8.61 24.27
CA GLY A 135 -9.49 9.10 24.15
C GLY A 135 -10.11 9.00 22.75
N VAL A 136 -11.44 9.04 22.72
CA VAL A 136 -12.20 9.01 21.45
C VAL A 136 -11.95 10.29 20.63
N GLY A 137 -11.78 10.11 19.31
CA GLY A 137 -11.63 11.23 18.37
C GLY A 137 -10.24 11.86 18.33
N THR A 138 -9.22 11.25 18.94
CA THR A 138 -7.84 11.74 18.98
C THR A 138 -7.01 11.40 17.73
N GLY A 139 -7.59 10.75 16.71
CA GLY A 139 -6.93 10.46 15.42
C GLY A 139 -6.23 9.11 15.32
N LYS A 140 -6.45 8.16 16.25
CA LYS A 140 -5.84 6.81 16.23
C LYS A 140 -6.11 6.07 14.92
N SER A 141 -7.38 5.86 14.58
CA SER A 141 -7.81 5.18 13.34
C SER A 141 -7.30 5.91 12.09
N TYR A 142 -7.26 7.25 12.13
CA TYR A 142 -6.76 8.07 11.03
C TYR A 142 -5.27 7.78 10.76
N LEU A 143 -4.41 7.85 11.79
CA LEU A 143 -2.98 7.60 11.62
C LEU A 143 -2.68 6.12 11.32
N ALA A 144 -3.47 5.17 11.85
CA ALA A 144 -3.36 3.77 11.47
C ALA A 144 -3.65 3.56 9.97
N ALA A 145 -4.68 4.22 9.43
CA ALA A 145 -4.98 4.19 8.00
C ALA A 145 -3.93 4.94 7.15
N CYS A 146 -3.34 6.03 7.65
CA CYS A 146 -2.21 6.69 6.99
C CYS A 146 -1.00 5.76 6.86
N ILE A 147 -0.67 5.00 7.91
CA ILE A 147 0.37 3.97 7.86
C ILE A 147 0.04 2.91 6.79
N ALA A 148 -1.20 2.39 6.80
CA ALA A 148 -1.65 1.41 5.81
C ALA A 148 -1.51 1.95 4.38
N SER A 149 -2.04 3.16 4.11
CA SER A 149 -1.97 3.79 2.80
C SER A 149 -0.53 3.98 2.34
N ALA A 150 0.35 4.49 3.21
CA ALA A 150 1.75 4.75 2.89
C ALA A 150 2.56 3.46 2.64
N LEU A 151 2.25 2.36 3.34
CA LEU A 151 2.86 1.06 3.07
C LEU A 151 2.33 0.44 1.77
N MET A 152 1.05 0.62 1.45
CA MET A 152 0.49 0.16 0.17
C MET A 152 1.09 0.93 -1.02
N GLU A 153 1.46 2.21 -0.86
CA GLU A 153 2.24 2.96 -1.87
C GLU A 153 3.65 2.37 -2.08
N LYS A 154 4.17 1.65 -1.10
CA LYS A 154 5.40 0.83 -1.22
C LYS A 154 5.12 -0.61 -1.65
N GLU A 155 3.92 -0.90 -2.16
CA GLU A 155 3.44 -2.22 -2.59
C GLU A 155 3.41 -3.28 -1.47
N VAL A 156 3.39 -2.86 -0.22
CA VAL A 156 3.20 -3.76 0.92
C VAL A 156 1.71 -4.04 1.12
N ALA A 157 1.32 -5.30 1.12
CA ALA A 157 -0.07 -5.69 1.40
C ALA A 157 -0.40 -5.49 2.88
N VAL A 158 -1.38 -4.64 3.16
CA VAL A 158 -1.89 -4.37 4.51
C VAL A 158 -3.37 -4.71 4.55
N CYS A 159 -3.85 -5.30 5.66
CA CYS A 159 -5.27 -5.42 5.93
C CYS A 159 -5.64 -4.56 7.15
N MET A 160 -6.56 -3.63 6.96
CA MET A 160 -7.17 -2.84 8.03
C MET A 160 -8.65 -3.18 8.16
N THR A 161 -9.02 -3.70 9.32
CA THR A 161 -10.37 -4.18 9.63
C THR A 161 -10.68 -3.95 11.11
N ASN A 162 -11.85 -4.39 11.56
CA ASN A 162 -12.24 -4.37 12.97
C ASN A 162 -12.92 -5.69 13.36
N PHE A 163 -13.04 -5.95 14.65
CA PHE A 163 -13.63 -7.21 15.10
C PHE A 163 -15.11 -7.36 14.78
N ALA A 164 -15.87 -6.29 14.66
CA ALA A 164 -17.27 -6.38 14.23
C ALA A 164 -17.39 -6.98 12.83
N THR A 165 -16.53 -6.52 11.90
CA THR A 165 -16.44 -7.08 10.54
C THR A 165 -15.95 -8.53 10.56
N ILE A 166 -14.86 -8.82 11.29
CA ILE A 166 -14.31 -10.18 11.41
C ILE A 166 -15.36 -11.16 11.93
N LEU A 167 -16.08 -10.80 13.00
CA LEU A 167 -17.11 -11.66 13.60
C LEU A 167 -18.29 -11.90 12.66
N ASN A 168 -18.68 -10.88 11.88
CA ASN A 168 -19.73 -11.03 10.88
C ASN A 168 -19.28 -11.97 9.74
N ASP A 169 -18.06 -11.83 9.25
CA ASP A 169 -17.49 -12.67 8.20
C ASP A 169 -17.36 -14.14 8.68
N LEU A 170 -16.88 -14.33 9.90
CA LEU A 170 -16.78 -15.66 10.53
C LEU A 170 -18.16 -16.31 10.75
N ALA A 171 -19.18 -15.52 11.06
CA ALA A 171 -20.54 -16.03 11.20
C ALA A 171 -21.17 -16.44 9.86
N ALA A 172 -20.81 -15.73 8.77
CA ALA A 172 -21.27 -16.02 7.41
C ALA A 172 -20.56 -17.23 6.77
N SER A 173 -19.36 -17.60 7.24
CA SER A 173 -18.49 -18.61 6.62
C SER A 173 -18.27 -19.80 7.56
N PHE A 174 -19.29 -20.69 7.73
CA PHE A 174 -19.19 -21.81 8.67
C PHE A 174 -18.08 -22.82 8.30
N GLU A 175 -17.79 -23.03 7.02
CA GLU A 175 -16.80 -24.03 6.56
C GLU A 175 -15.39 -23.45 6.27
N GLY A 176 -15.23 -22.15 6.17
CA GLY A 176 -13.94 -21.49 5.84
C GLY A 176 -13.29 -20.73 7.00
N ARG A 177 -13.71 -20.97 8.26
CA ARG A 177 -13.30 -20.17 9.42
C ARG A 177 -11.79 -20.13 9.64
N ASN A 178 -11.14 -21.29 9.61
CA ASN A 178 -9.69 -21.38 9.78
C ASN A 178 -8.92 -20.79 8.60
N GLU A 179 -9.47 -20.94 7.38
CA GLU A 179 -8.89 -20.34 6.17
C GLU A 179 -9.00 -18.82 6.20
N TYR A 180 -10.14 -18.29 6.66
CA TYR A 180 -10.33 -16.86 6.83
C TYR A 180 -9.31 -16.26 7.80
N ILE A 181 -9.16 -16.85 9.01
CA ILE A 181 -8.20 -16.41 10.01
C ILE A 181 -6.77 -16.55 9.48
N SER A 182 -6.43 -17.65 8.81
CA SER A 182 -5.11 -17.84 8.20
C SER A 182 -4.81 -16.79 7.15
N ARG A 183 -5.77 -16.48 6.25
CA ARG A 183 -5.65 -15.45 5.24
C ARG A 183 -5.50 -14.07 5.89
N LEU A 184 -6.31 -13.73 6.90
CA LEU A 184 -6.21 -12.48 7.65
C LEU A 184 -4.82 -12.33 8.28
N CYS A 185 -4.32 -13.39 8.92
CA CYS A 185 -3.01 -13.38 9.56
C CYS A 185 -1.83 -13.52 8.58
N SER A 186 -2.08 -13.80 7.29
CA SER A 186 -1.04 -13.89 6.26
C SER A 186 -0.52 -12.53 5.79
N TYR A 187 -1.30 -11.45 5.93
CA TYR A 187 -0.87 -10.11 5.53
C TYR A 187 0.43 -9.70 6.24
N PRO A 188 1.38 -9.04 5.53
CA PRO A 188 2.58 -8.47 6.14
C PRO A 188 2.26 -7.60 7.35
N LEU A 189 1.29 -6.69 7.26
CA LEU A 189 0.76 -5.91 8.36
C LEU A 189 -0.75 -6.14 8.49
N LEU A 190 -1.21 -6.42 9.72
CA LEU A 190 -2.62 -6.42 10.09
C LEU A 190 -2.89 -5.20 10.99
N ILE A 191 -3.98 -4.49 10.72
CA ILE A 191 -4.45 -3.37 11.54
C ILE A 191 -5.85 -3.70 12.04
N LEU A 192 -6.02 -3.73 13.36
CA LEU A 192 -7.29 -3.97 14.05
C LEU A 192 -7.77 -2.66 14.67
N ASP A 193 -8.77 -2.05 14.05
CA ASP A 193 -9.34 -0.78 14.51
C ASP A 193 -10.41 -1.00 15.58
N ASP A 194 -10.50 -0.06 16.52
CA ASP A 194 -11.47 -0.03 17.63
C ASP A 194 -11.51 -1.35 18.45
N PHE A 195 -10.33 -1.88 18.80
CA PHE A 195 -10.17 -3.04 19.68
C PHE A 195 -10.74 -2.77 21.07
N GLY A 196 -11.45 -3.75 21.64
CA GLY A 196 -12.12 -3.63 22.95
C GLY A 196 -13.57 -3.15 22.86
N MET A 197 -14.11 -3.03 21.62
CA MET A 197 -15.52 -2.68 21.36
C MET A 197 -16.35 -3.89 20.92
N GLU A 198 -15.77 -5.08 21.01
CA GLU A 198 -16.39 -6.35 20.63
C GLU A 198 -17.59 -6.67 21.54
N ARG A 199 -18.57 -7.37 20.98
CA ARG A 199 -19.68 -7.90 21.78
C ARG A 199 -19.12 -8.88 22.81
N GLY A 200 -19.35 -8.60 24.09
CA GLY A 200 -18.92 -9.42 25.22
C GLY A 200 -19.64 -10.80 25.32
N THR A 201 -19.86 -11.45 24.18
CA THR A 201 -20.37 -12.82 24.13
C THR A 201 -19.21 -13.79 24.22
N GLU A 202 -19.40 -14.92 24.86
CA GLU A 202 -18.41 -15.99 24.99
C GLU A 202 -17.84 -16.41 23.62
N TYR A 203 -18.71 -16.56 22.63
CA TYR A 203 -18.33 -16.82 21.24
C TYR A 203 -17.48 -15.69 20.64
N GLY A 204 -17.86 -14.43 20.85
CA GLY A 204 -17.08 -13.29 20.36
C GLY A 204 -15.66 -13.28 20.90
N LEU A 205 -15.50 -13.47 22.21
CA LEU A 205 -14.19 -13.52 22.87
C LEU A 205 -13.32 -14.68 22.38
N GLU A 206 -13.93 -15.86 22.13
CA GLU A 206 -13.22 -17.00 21.57
C GLU A 206 -12.65 -16.69 20.17
N GLN A 207 -13.44 -16.02 19.31
CA GLN A 207 -12.98 -15.65 17.98
C GLN A 207 -11.90 -14.55 18.02
N VAL A 208 -12.06 -13.54 18.90
CA VAL A 208 -11.03 -12.52 19.14
C VAL A 208 -9.72 -13.17 19.57
N TYR A 209 -9.79 -14.08 20.54
CA TYR A 209 -8.64 -14.84 20.98
C TYR A 209 -7.99 -15.63 19.81
N SER A 210 -8.79 -16.35 19.03
CA SER A 210 -8.30 -17.12 17.88
C SER A 210 -7.52 -16.25 16.87
N VAL A 211 -8.03 -15.05 16.54
CA VAL A 211 -7.37 -14.12 15.62
C VAL A 211 -6.06 -13.60 16.23
N ILE A 212 -6.10 -13.11 17.46
CA ILE A 212 -4.92 -12.54 18.15
C ILE A 212 -3.83 -13.61 18.34
N ASP A 213 -4.21 -14.82 18.78
CA ASP A 213 -3.28 -15.94 18.97
C ASP A 213 -2.66 -16.40 17.64
N SER A 214 -3.45 -16.48 16.57
CA SER A 214 -2.95 -16.83 15.24
C SER A 214 -1.99 -15.76 14.72
N ARG A 215 -2.29 -14.47 14.95
CA ARG A 215 -1.40 -13.36 14.58
C ARG A 215 -0.10 -13.41 15.38
N TYR A 216 -0.16 -13.61 16.68
CA TYR A 216 1.01 -13.79 17.55
C TYR A 216 1.93 -14.90 17.04
N ARG A 217 1.36 -16.08 16.73
CA ARG A 217 2.13 -17.21 16.20
C ARG A 217 2.68 -16.99 14.79
N SER A 218 2.07 -16.12 14.02
CA SER A 218 2.55 -15.81 12.66
C SER A 218 3.88 -15.05 12.65
N GLY A 219 4.31 -14.47 13.76
CA GLY A 219 5.51 -13.64 13.86
C GLY A 219 5.46 -12.40 12.98
N LYS A 220 4.27 -11.87 12.70
CA LYS A 220 4.08 -10.68 11.85
C LYS A 220 3.50 -9.51 12.64
N PRO A 221 3.93 -8.26 12.38
CA PRO A 221 3.53 -7.11 13.17
C PRO A 221 2.03 -6.81 13.09
N LEU A 222 1.49 -6.33 14.20
CA LEU A 222 0.10 -5.92 14.38
C LEU A 222 0.04 -4.46 14.81
N ILE A 223 -0.84 -3.66 14.20
CA ILE A 223 -1.25 -2.38 14.79
C ILE A 223 -2.68 -2.54 15.31
N ALA A 224 -2.92 -2.15 16.55
CA ALA A 224 -4.25 -2.09 17.11
C ALA A 224 -4.57 -0.66 17.58
N THR A 225 -5.80 -0.20 17.38
CA THR A 225 -6.30 1.03 17.98
C THR A 225 -7.33 0.71 19.05
N THR A 226 -7.29 1.40 20.19
CA THR A 226 -8.22 1.14 21.27
C THR A 226 -8.54 2.41 22.09
N ASN A 227 -9.72 2.43 22.66
CA ASN A 227 -10.10 3.44 23.67
C ASN A 227 -9.84 2.96 25.10
N LEU A 228 -9.45 1.71 25.29
CA LEU A 228 -9.04 1.17 26.57
C LEU A 228 -7.77 1.89 27.06
N THR A 229 -7.67 2.09 28.34
CA THR A 229 -6.46 2.60 29.01
C THR A 229 -5.43 1.48 29.17
N LEU A 230 -4.15 1.85 29.35
CA LEU A 230 -3.13 0.83 29.67
C LEU A 230 -3.43 0.11 30.97
N GLU A 231 -4.06 0.77 31.94
CA GLU A 231 -4.45 0.18 33.20
C GLU A 231 -5.49 -0.92 33.01
N GLU A 232 -6.52 -0.69 32.17
CA GLU A 232 -7.52 -1.71 31.82
C GLU A 232 -6.91 -2.89 31.08
N LEU A 233 -5.93 -2.66 30.23
CA LEU A 233 -5.21 -3.72 29.50
C LEU A 233 -4.27 -4.53 30.42
N GLN A 234 -3.67 -3.89 31.44
CA GLN A 234 -2.77 -4.53 32.40
C GLN A 234 -3.51 -5.27 33.51
N HIS A 235 -4.74 -4.83 33.83
CA HIS A 235 -5.56 -5.39 34.90
C HIS A 235 -6.93 -5.87 34.36
N PRO A 236 -6.94 -6.90 33.48
CA PRO A 236 -8.17 -7.44 32.91
C PRO A 236 -9.03 -8.10 33.98
N GLN A 237 -10.36 -8.00 33.82
CA GLN A 237 -11.33 -8.46 34.79
C GLN A 237 -11.50 -10.01 34.84
N ASP A 238 -11.12 -10.68 33.74
CA ASP A 238 -11.25 -12.13 33.59
C ASP A 238 -10.10 -12.78 32.82
N THR A 239 -10.02 -14.09 32.87
CA THR A 239 -8.96 -14.89 32.23
C THR A 239 -8.97 -14.82 30.69
N PRO A 240 -10.12 -14.83 29.99
CA PRO A 240 -10.14 -14.66 28.54
C PRO A 240 -9.50 -13.33 28.08
N HIS A 241 -9.89 -12.19 28.66
CA HIS A 241 -9.30 -10.91 28.35
C HIS A 241 -7.81 -10.86 28.72
N ALA A 242 -7.41 -11.46 29.85
CA ALA A 242 -6.01 -11.54 30.24
C ALA A 242 -5.13 -12.18 29.15
N ARG A 243 -5.59 -13.29 28.57
CA ARG A 243 -4.86 -13.99 27.50
C ARG A 243 -4.78 -13.18 26.20
N ILE A 244 -5.85 -12.45 25.85
CA ILE A 244 -5.89 -11.60 24.65
C ILE A 244 -4.95 -10.41 24.83
N TYR A 245 -5.03 -9.71 25.98
CA TYR A 245 -4.26 -8.50 26.23
C TYR A 245 -2.76 -8.78 26.41
N ASP A 246 -2.41 -9.92 27.02
CA ASP A 246 -1.02 -10.38 27.15
C ASP A 246 -0.36 -10.52 25.76
N ARG A 247 -1.01 -11.20 24.81
CA ARG A 247 -0.50 -11.35 23.45
C ARG A 247 -0.45 -10.01 22.70
N LEU A 248 -1.50 -9.19 22.84
CA LEU A 248 -1.56 -7.89 22.19
C LEU A 248 -0.41 -6.99 22.65
N THR A 249 -0.18 -6.90 23.95
CA THR A 249 0.87 -6.07 24.54
C THR A 249 2.27 -6.62 24.31
N SER A 250 2.42 -7.93 24.08
CA SER A 250 3.70 -8.52 23.68
C SER A 250 4.07 -8.24 22.22
N MET A 251 3.09 -8.04 21.32
CA MET A 251 3.32 -7.73 19.90
C MET A 251 3.41 -6.23 19.62
N CYS A 252 2.81 -5.39 20.48
CA CYS A 252 2.53 -4.00 20.16
C CYS A 252 3.13 -3.04 21.20
N ALA A 253 4.02 -2.15 20.75
CA ALA A 253 4.53 -1.06 21.57
C ALA A 253 3.39 -0.02 21.80
N PRO A 254 3.13 0.40 23.06
CA PRO A 254 2.04 1.32 23.35
C PRO A 254 2.40 2.75 22.94
N VAL A 255 1.54 3.36 22.13
CA VAL A 255 1.63 4.75 21.69
C VAL A 255 0.39 5.52 22.19
N ARG A 256 0.60 6.47 23.09
CA ARG A 256 -0.46 7.23 23.70
C ARG A 256 -0.93 8.37 22.80
N PHE A 257 -2.23 8.42 22.53
CA PHE A 257 -2.89 9.52 21.84
C PHE A 257 -3.50 10.50 22.86
N THR A 258 -2.84 11.64 23.01
CA THR A 258 -3.29 12.75 23.85
C THR A 258 -3.63 13.92 22.96
N GLY A 259 -4.83 14.46 23.06
CA GLY A 259 -5.21 15.63 22.26
C GLY A 259 -6.70 15.94 22.32
N SER A 260 -7.09 17.02 21.67
CA SER A 260 -8.48 17.40 21.51
C SER A 260 -9.20 16.41 20.58
N ASN A 261 -10.49 16.26 20.83
CA ASN A 261 -11.34 15.44 19.96
C ASN A 261 -11.57 16.18 18.63
N PHE A 262 -10.87 15.73 17.57
CA PHE A 262 -10.97 16.32 16.21
C PHE A 262 -12.39 16.26 15.65
N ARG A 263 -13.19 15.22 15.99
CA ARG A 263 -14.58 15.10 15.54
C ARG A 263 -15.46 16.21 16.12
N LYS A 264 -15.23 16.62 17.40
CA LYS A 264 -15.95 17.72 18.01
C LYS A 264 -15.61 19.06 17.35
N ALA A 265 -14.33 19.31 17.06
CA ALA A 265 -13.89 20.51 16.34
C ALA A 265 -14.55 20.60 14.95
N THR A 266 -14.51 19.53 14.16
CA THR A 266 -15.17 19.47 12.85
C THR A 266 -16.69 19.66 12.93
N ALA A 267 -17.34 19.10 13.95
CA ALA A 267 -18.79 19.28 14.14
C ALA A 267 -19.13 20.75 14.46
N GLN A 268 -18.30 21.41 15.24
CA GLN A 268 -18.47 22.82 15.57
C GLN A 268 -18.26 23.74 14.35
N GLU A 269 -17.24 23.48 13.55
CA GLU A 269 -17.00 24.18 12.27
C GLU A 269 -18.19 24.03 11.30
N LYS A 270 -18.75 22.81 11.18
CA LYS A 270 -19.95 22.57 10.37
C LYS A 270 -21.16 23.34 10.87
N LEU A 271 -21.36 23.41 12.18
CA LEU A 271 -22.47 24.19 12.82
C LEU A 271 -22.32 25.68 12.55
N GLU A 272 -21.12 26.22 12.68
CA GLU A 272 -20.85 27.63 12.40
C GLU A 272 -21.06 27.93 10.91
N ARG A 273 -20.60 27.06 10.02
CA ARG A 273 -20.83 27.21 8.57
C ARG A 273 -22.32 27.18 8.23
N LEU A 274 -23.09 26.29 8.83
CA LEU A 274 -24.55 26.24 8.67
C LEU A 274 -25.21 27.56 9.11
N LYS A 275 -24.82 28.08 10.26
CA LYS A 275 -25.33 29.39 10.76
C LYS A 275 -25.05 30.53 9.78
N GLN A 276 -23.83 30.58 9.22
CA GLN A 276 -23.45 31.58 8.20
C GLN A 276 -24.33 31.47 6.94
N LEU A 277 -24.54 30.26 6.42
CA LEU A 277 -25.37 29.99 5.23
C LEU A 277 -26.84 30.43 5.50
N MET A 278 -27.38 30.14 6.68
CA MET A 278 -28.73 30.56 7.06
C MET A 278 -28.85 32.09 7.16
N LYS A 279 -27.81 32.78 7.64
CA LYS A 279 -27.76 34.23 7.70
C LYS A 279 -27.74 34.86 6.31
N GLN A 280 -26.87 34.38 5.42
CA GLN A 280 -26.78 34.84 4.02
C GLN A 280 -28.10 34.67 3.28
N ARG A 281 -28.81 33.54 3.49
CA ARG A 281 -30.15 33.35 2.88
C ARG A 281 -31.21 34.35 3.38
N LYS A 282 -31.16 34.76 4.67
CA LYS A 282 -32.09 35.76 5.21
C LYS A 282 -31.80 37.18 4.71
N GLU A 283 -30.54 37.47 4.36
CA GLU A 283 -30.13 38.77 3.83
C GLU A 283 -30.38 38.90 2.31
N SER A 284 -30.65 37.77 1.63
CA SER A 284 -30.97 37.71 0.19
C SER A 284 -32.46 37.57 -0.12
N LEU A 285 -33.34 37.57 0.88
CA LEU A 285 -34.81 37.63 0.81
C LEU A 285 -35.34 38.97 1.21
#